data_bf51afc27f202fd5498fe49b4fec7e72
#
_entry.id   bf51afc27f202fd5498fe49b4fec7e72
#
_cell.length_a   1.000
_cell.length_b   1.000
_cell.length_c   1.000
_cell.angle_alpha   90.00
_cell.angle_beta   90.00
_cell.angle_gamma   90.00
#
_symmetry.space_group_name_H-M   'P 1'
#
loop_
_entity.id
_entity.type
_entity.pdbx_description
1 polymer ?
#
loop_
_entity_poly.entity_id
_entity_poly.type
_entity_poly.pdbx_seq_one_letter_code
_entity_poly.pdbx_strand_id
1 'polypeptide(L)'
;MSDQRLIRATALLFCLRFLAAFLIDLAPQETYYWNYAEHPALSYFDHPPMIAWVIGAGQLFLGKNALGVRLGGLLLTLLSTWLLYTLGRFWFNRRAGLWAALLFQLIPLYFVYGLLITPDVPLIFFWLLTLYLVSLAVREEKKWVWYLAGAALGLCLLSKYTAIFLVPSTLLWLVLDRCYRRWLMRKEPYLALLIGALFFTPVILWNVEHDWASFGFQVSERLTRAPSQPLKSLGEFLLMQLGVTSPILLAGLLMIPALPVSYALNDRSLRWRFCFLFSIPILAFMLLFSIHSGVKANWTLPGYLPLLVAAYPCYRYFRFNSGARKLRVVRYFLLSFFYALPVLYVVAVYHLTLTIPGIPTHSFTTGWKELGEAIGQEARAFEVADGKKVFLLGLDSHYIAAALSFYSDDGREVFSRNLVGKRALAFEYWTPKIDLVGFNALAVDGNPPELESLRKYFVRVDENIKQLPIMKGGRVIGHFYVVKCFGYMGPDAKPIMVSEMIGGG
;
A
#
# COMPACT_ATOMS: atom_id res chain seq x y z
N MET A 1 -24.37 13.21 17.00
CA MET A 1 -23.45 14.35 16.84
C MET A 1 -24.09 15.36 15.91
N SER A 2 -23.82 16.67 16.11
CA SER A 2 -24.17 17.71 15.15
C SER A 2 -23.23 17.65 13.94
N ASP A 3 -23.66 18.23 12.79
CA ASP A 3 -22.85 18.28 11.58
C ASP A 3 -21.49 18.98 11.83
N GLN A 4 -21.49 20.06 12.62
CA GLN A 4 -20.26 20.77 12.99
C GLN A 4 -19.29 19.89 13.80
N ARG A 5 -19.79 19.04 14.72
CA ARG A 5 -18.95 18.11 15.47
C ARG A 5 -18.33 17.03 14.56
N LEU A 6 -19.08 16.55 13.57
CA LEU A 6 -18.57 15.59 12.58
C LEU A 6 -17.45 16.20 11.74
N ILE A 7 -17.65 17.42 11.24
CA ILE A 7 -16.65 18.16 10.46
C ILE A 7 -15.38 18.39 11.29
N ARG A 8 -15.52 18.90 12.52
CA ARG A 8 -14.38 19.15 13.42
C ARG A 8 -13.60 17.87 13.73
N ALA A 9 -14.30 16.75 14.01
CA ALA A 9 -13.66 15.47 14.30
C ALA A 9 -12.90 14.94 13.06
N THR A 10 -13.48 15.04 11.86
CA THR A 10 -12.82 14.66 10.61
C THR A 10 -11.57 15.50 10.36
N ALA A 11 -11.66 16.83 10.54
CA ALA A 11 -10.53 17.73 10.38
C ALA A 11 -9.42 17.45 11.40
N LEU A 12 -9.78 17.22 12.67
CA LEU A 12 -8.81 16.91 13.73
C LEU A 12 -8.05 15.62 13.45
N LEU A 13 -8.73 14.57 13.00
CA LEU A 13 -8.09 13.30 12.62
C LEU A 13 -7.17 13.46 11.41
N PHE A 14 -7.55 14.28 10.44
CA PHE A 14 -6.69 14.61 9.31
C PHE A 14 -5.45 15.40 9.76
N CYS A 15 -5.61 16.40 10.63
CA CYS A 15 -4.49 17.14 11.22
C CYS A 15 -3.55 16.23 12.01
N LEU A 16 -4.08 15.27 12.79
CA LEU A 16 -3.28 14.26 13.48
C LEU A 16 -2.48 13.40 12.49
N ARG A 17 -3.11 12.98 11.39
CA ARG A 17 -2.41 12.23 10.33
C ARG A 17 -1.32 13.07 9.67
N PHE A 18 -1.58 14.33 9.38
CA PHE A 18 -0.58 15.24 8.81
C PHE A 18 0.61 15.42 9.76
N LEU A 19 0.34 15.62 11.04
CA LEU A 19 1.38 15.70 12.08
C LEU A 19 2.18 14.40 12.17
N ALA A 20 1.52 13.24 12.14
CA ALA A 20 2.18 11.94 12.11
C ALA A 20 3.08 11.78 10.87
N ALA A 21 2.62 12.22 9.70
CA ALA A 21 3.40 12.18 8.46
C ALA A 21 4.67 13.04 8.51
N PHE A 22 4.65 14.10 9.30
CA PHE A 22 5.79 14.98 9.52
C PHE A 22 6.78 14.42 10.55
N LEU A 23 6.28 13.80 11.62
CA LEU A 23 7.08 13.34 12.77
C LEU A 23 7.70 11.95 12.60
N ILE A 24 7.04 11.06 11.86
CA ILE A 24 7.46 9.66 11.74
C ILE A 24 8.35 9.50 10.50
N ASP A 25 9.52 8.89 10.67
CA ASP A 25 10.41 8.50 9.58
C ASP A 25 9.70 7.60 8.57
N LEU A 26 10.21 7.52 7.33
CA LEU A 26 9.64 6.65 6.31
C LEU A 26 9.85 5.17 6.69
N ALA A 27 8.79 4.39 6.52
CA ALA A 27 8.88 2.94 6.60
C ALA A 27 9.59 2.38 5.34
N PRO A 28 10.21 1.19 5.41
CA PRO A 28 10.89 0.57 4.27
C PRO A 28 10.01 0.40 3.03
N GLN A 29 8.73 0.17 3.24
CA GLN A 29 7.76 0.10 2.15
C GLN A 29 7.64 1.45 1.39
N GLU A 30 7.73 2.57 2.11
CA GLU A 30 7.65 3.91 1.52
C GLU A 30 8.93 4.26 0.78
N THR A 31 10.11 3.92 1.34
CA THR A 31 11.40 4.09 0.68
C THR A 31 11.53 3.19 -0.56
N TYR A 32 10.90 2.02 -0.55
CA TYR A 32 10.82 1.16 -1.73
C TYR A 32 10.04 1.83 -2.88
N TYR A 33 8.87 2.42 -2.61
CA TYR A 33 8.13 3.16 -3.63
C TYR A 33 8.75 4.52 -3.97
N TRP A 34 9.52 5.10 -3.05
CA TRP A 34 10.35 6.26 -3.36
C TRP A 34 11.41 5.92 -4.42
N ASN A 35 12.05 4.74 -4.32
CA ASN A 35 12.99 4.27 -5.36
C ASN A 35 12.34 4.16 -6.75
N TYR A 36 11.03 3.92 -6.86
CA TYR A 36 10.33 3.98 -8.16
C TYR A 36 10.38 5.40 -8.75
N ALA A 37 10.22 6.43 -7.94
CA ALA A 37 10.33 7.81 -8.42
C ALA A 37 11.75 8.20 -8.83
N GLU A 38 12.78 7.60 -8.20
CA GLU A 38 14.19 7.78 -8.59
C GLU A 38 14.58 6.98 -9.85
N HIS A 39 13.79 5.97 -10.23
CA HIS A 39 13.97 5.13 -11.42
C HIS A 39 12.71 5.18 -12.30
N PRO A 40 12.42 6.33 -12.96
CA PRO A 40 11.17 6.51 -13.71
C PRO A 40 11.07 5.52 -14.86
N ALA A 41 9.94 4.80 -14.92
CA ALA A 41 9.63 3.82 -15.96
C ALA A 41 8.13 3.86 -16.30
N LEU A 42 7.76 3.23 -17.43
CA LEU A 42 6.35 3.12 -17.85
C LEU A 42 5.52 2.27 -16.90
N SER A 43 6.13 1.30 -16.22
CA SER A 43 5.58 0.49 -15.15
C SER A 43 6.70 -0.13 -14.34
N TYR A 44 6.36 -0.94 -13.33
CA TYR A 44 7.32 -1.64 -12.48
C TYR A 44 6.91 -3.09 -12.29
N PHE A 45 7.83 -3.92 -11.80
CA PHE A 45 7.65 -5.36 -11.68
C PHE A 45 6.41 -5.76 -10.86
N ASP A 46 6.21 -5.17 -9.70
CA ASP A 46 5.13 -5.57 -8.77
C ASP A 46 3.95 -4.60 -8.70
N HIS A 47 4.08 -3.36 -9.24
CA HIS A 47 3.01 -2.36 -9.28
C HIS A 47 3.05 -1.44 -10.51
N PRO A 48 1.90 -0.91 -10.98
CA PRO A 48 1.82 0.14 -11.98
C PRO A 48 2.44 1.48 -11.52
N PRO A 49 2.66 2.46 -12.42
CA PRO A 49 3.55 3.60 -12.19
C PRO A 49 2.98 4.75 -11.34
N MET A 50 1.67 4.79 -11.06
CA MET A 50 1.02 5.96 -10.41
C MET A 50 1.67 6.37 -9.09
N ILE A 51 2.13 5.41 -8.30
CA ILE A 51 2.77 5.70 -7.01
C ILE A 51 4.07 6.48 -7.19
N ALA A 52 4.88 6.16 -8.20
CA ALA A 52 6.11 6.89 -8.53
C ALA A 52 5.80 8.35 -8.92
N TRP A 53 4.78 8.56 -9.74
CA TRP A 53 4.37 9.90 -10.15
C TRP A 53 3.86 10.74 -8.98
N VAL A 54 3.08 10.15 -8.07
CA VAL A 54 2.56 10.83 -6.87
C VAL A 54 3.70 11.23 -5.92
N ILE A 55 4.68 10.34 -5.71
CA ILE A 55 5.87 10.63 -4.90
C ILE A 55 6.73 11.69 -5.57
N GLY A 56 7.05 11.52 -6.85
CA GLY A 56 7.86 12.48 -7.61
C GLY A 56 7.26 13.88 -7.61
N ALA A 57 5.93 14.00 -7.80
CA ALA A 57 5.24 15.28 -7.70
C ALA A 57 5.40 15.92 -6.30
N GLY A 58 5.28 15.16 -5.22
CA GLY A 58 5.48 15.69 -3.86
C GLY A 58 6.91 16.16 -3.61
N GLN A 59 7.91 15.44 -4.11
CA GLN A 59 9.32 15.81 -4.01
C GLN A 59 9.67 17.08 -4.80
N LEU A 60 9.00 17.35 -5.92
CA LEU A 60 9.20 18.59 -6.67
C LEU A 60 8.88 19.85 -5.83
N PHE A 61 7.96 19.74 -4.86
CA PHE A 61 7.57 20.87 -4.01
C PHE A 61 8.36 20.94 -2.70
N LEU A 62 8.69 19.83 -2.08
CA LEU A 62 9.27 19.77 -0.73
C LEU A 62 10.66 19.10 -0.68
N GLY A 63 11.18 18.62 -1.81
CA GLY A 63 12.47 17.93 -1.88
C GLY A 63 12.46 16.51 -1.30
N LYS A 64 13.65 15.89 -1.23
CA LYS A 64 13.89 14.55 -0.72
C LYS A 64 13.82 14.53 0.82
N ASN A 65 12.63 14.41 1.36
CA ASN A 65 12.39 14.22 2.79
C ASN A 65 11.06 13.46 3.02
N ALA A 66 10.80 13.02 4.25
CA ALA A 66 9.62 12.21 4.55
C ALA A 66 8.30 12.90 4.17
N LEU A 67 8.18 14.21 4.38
CA LEU A 67 6.97 14.94 4.03
C LEU A 67 6.84 15.10 2.51
N GLY A 68 7.95 15.37 1.78
CA GLY A 68 7.96 15.43 0.31
C GLY A 68 7.49 14.12 -0.33
N VAL A 69 7.97 13.00 0.19
CA VAL A 69 7.55 11.66 -0.26
C VAL A 69 6.05 11.43 -0.01
N ARG A 70 5.51 11.90 1.13
CA ARG A 70 4.10 11.69 1.54
C ARG A 70 3.12 12.75 1.05
N LEU A 71 3.58 13.92 0.59
CA LEU A 71 2.71 15.08 0.28
C LEU A 71 1.59 14.72 -0.70
N GLY A 72 1.93 14.11 -1.82
CA GLY A 72 0.95 13.69 -2.82
C GLY A 72 -0.09 12.73 -2.25
N GLY A 73 0.34 11.78 -1.42
CA GLY A 73 -0.55 10.83 -0.73
C GLY A 73 -1.49 11.51 0.26
N LEU A 74 -1.03 12.46 1.03
CA LEU A 74 -1.86 13.25 1.97
C LEU A 74 -2.92 14.05 1.23
N LEU A 75 -2.57 14.68 0.11
CA LEU A 75 -3.52 15.41 -0.74
C LEU A 75 -4.58 14.47 -1.32
N LEU A 76 -4.18 13.32 -1.86
CA LEU A 76 -5.13 12.32 -2.38
C LEU A 76 -6.04 11.76 -1.26
N THR A 77 -5.53 11.60 -0.05
CA THR A 77 -6.32 11.20 1.12
C THR A 77 -7.36 12.25 1.52
N LEU A 78 -6.99 13.54 1.47
CA LEU A 78 -7.93 14.64 1.68
C LEU A 78 -9.03 14.66 0.62
N LEU A 79 -8.65 14.54 -0.65
CA LEU A 79 -9.60 14.48 -1.77
C LEU A 79 -10.49 13.22 -1.71
N SER A 80 -9.97 12.08 -1.27
CA SER A 80 -10.75 10.86 -1.02
C SER A 80 -11.80 11.07 0.06
N THR A 81 -11.45 11.79 1.12
CA THR A 81 -12.38 12.16 2.20
C THR A 81 -13.53 13.03 1.66
N TRP A 82 -13.20 14.00 0.81
CA TRP A 82 -14.19 14.84 0.15
C TRP A 82 -15.07 14.05 -0.84
N LEU A 83 -14.50 13.11 -1.60
CA LEU A 83 -15.25 12.25 -2.52
C LEU A 83 -16.20 11.32 -1.75
N LEU A 84 -15.81 10.76 -0.62
CA LEU A 84 -16.70 9.97 0.24
C LEU A 84 -17.86 10.81 0.81
N TYR A 85 -17.56 12.04 1.25
CA TYR A 85 -18.62 12.97 1.63
C TYR A 85 -19.60 13.21 0.47
N THR A 86 -19.07 13.46 -0.73
CA THR A 86 -19.87 13.76 -1.92
C THR A 86 -20.71 12.55 -2.35
N LEU A 87 -20.13 11.34 -2.38
CA LEU A 87 -20.86 10.09 -2.66
C LEU A 87 -21.97 9.83 -1.64
N GLY A 88 -21.66 9.98 -0.35
CA GLY A 88 -22.65 9.79 0.71
C GLY A 88 -23.81 10.79 0.64
N ARG A 89 -23.51 12.05 0.29
CA ARG A 89 -24.50 13.08 0.03
C ARG A 89 -25.33 12.78 -1.23
N PHE A 90 -24.68 12.33 -2.28
CA PHE A 90 -25.31 12.04 -3.56
C PHE A 90 -26.31 10.86 -3.47
N TRP A 91 -25.90 9.76 -2.83
CA TRP A 91 -26.71 8.56 -2.75
C TRP A 91 -27.75 8.60 -1.62
N PHE A 92 -27.46 9.26 -0.51
CA PHE A 92 -28.34 9.28 0.66
C PHE A 92 -28.69 10.69 1.11
N ASN A 93 -27.79 11.32 1.85
CA ASN A 93 -27.97 12.68 2.37
C ASN A 93 -26.66 13.23 2.96
N ARG A 94 -26.67 14.52 3.33
CA ARG A 94 -25.51 15.22 3.91
C ARG A 94 -24.90 14.49 5.11
N ARG A 95 -25.74 13.96 6.01
CA ARG A 95 -25.23 13.25 7.21
C ARG A 95 -24.57 11.93 6.86
N ALA A 96 -25.05 11.19 5.87
CA ALA A 96 -24.39 9.99 5.37
C ALA A 96 -22.99 10.33 4.83
N GLY A 97 -22.86 11.42 4.08
CA GLY A 97 -21.56 11.89 3.61
C GLY A 97 -20.61 12.26 4.74
N LEU A 98 -21.07 13.02 5.73
CA LEU A 98 -20.25 13.42 6.89
C LEU A 98 -19.78 12.20 7.71
N TRP A 99 -20.65 11.21 7.90
CA TRP A 99 -20.25 9.98 8.59
C TRP A 99 -19.28 9.13 7.76
N ALA A 100 -19.47 9.01 6.45
CA ALA A 100 -18.56 8.30 5.58
C ALA A 100 -17.15 8.92 5.62
N ALA A 101 -17.05 10.25 5.52
CA ALA A 101 -15.81 11.00 5.63
C ALA A 101 -15.12 10.79 6.99
N LEU A 102 -15.88 10.84 8.09
CA LEU A 102 -15.36 10.62 9.43
C LEU A 102 -14.87 9.19 9.63
N LEU A 103 -15.64 8.18 9.21
CA LEU A 103 -15.27 6.78 9.31
C LEU A 103 -14.01 6.46 8.51
N PHE A 104 -13.84 7.07 7.34
CA PHE A 104 -12.62 6.96 6.55
C PHE A 104 -11.38 7.48 7.28
N GLN A 105 -11.52 8.54 8.06
CA GLN A 105 -10.42 9.05 8.89
C GLN A 105 -10.19 8.24 10.16
N LEU A 106 -11.24 7.62 10.70
CA LEU A 106 -11.21 6.96 12.01
C LEU A 106 -10.80 5.49 11.93
N ILE A 107 -11.16 4.76 10.88
CA ILE A 107 -10.91 3.31 10.78
C ILE A 107 -9.39 3.06 10.64
N PRO A 108 -8.79 2.15 11.46
CA PRO A 108 -7.34 1.93 11.48
C PRO A 108 -6.74 1.65 10.10
N LEU A 109 -7.39 0.81 9.32
CA LEU A 109 -6.94 0.47 7.98
C LEU A 109 -6.77 1.71 7.08
N TYR A 110 -7.76 2.61 7.07
CA TYR A 110 -7.68 3.84 6.28
C TYR A 110 -6.81 4.91 6.93
N PHE A 111 -6.71 4.93 8.26
CA PHE A 111 -5.81 5.85 8.94
C PHE A 111 -4.36 5.54 8.57
N VAL A 112 -3.95 4.29 8.68
CA VAL A 112 -2.58 3.83 8.38
C VAL A 112 -2.27 3.98 6.89
N TYR A 113 -3.12 3.44 6.00
CA TYR A 113 -2.87 3.53 4.55
C TYR A 113 -3.12 4.93 3.95
N GLY A 114 -3.71 5.85 4.68
CA GLY A 114 -3.74 7.27 4.31
C GLY A 114 -2.56 8.07 4.86
N LEU A 115 -1.75 7.48 5.77
CA LEU A 115 -0.50 8.03 6.28
C LEU A 115 0.69 7.54 5.43
N LEU A 116 0.78 6.21 5.26
CA LEU A 116 1.85 5.58 4.50
C LEU A 116 1.61 5.74 3.00
N ILE A 117 2.61 6.22 2.29
CA ILE A 117 2.53 6.35 0.84
C ILE A 117 2.74 4.98 0.16
N THR A 118 1.67 4.43 -0.39
CA THR A 118 1.63 3.13 -1.06
C THR A 118 0.72 3.20 -2.30
N PRO A 119 0.76 2.24 -3.23
CA PRO A 119 -0.14 2.19 -4.38
C PRO A 119 -1.64 2.20 -4.02
N ASP A 120 -1.98 1.87 -2.76
CA ASP A 120 -3.35 1.90 -2.28
C ASP A 120 -3.90 3.34 -2.15
N VAL A 121 -3.04 4.33 -1.91
CA VAL A 121 -3.48 5.73 -1.76
C VAL A 121 -4.07 6.28 -3.06
N PRO A 122 -3.36 6.28 -4.20
CA PRO A 122 -3.94 6.70 -5.47
C PRO A 122 -5.06 5.75 -5.93
N LEU A 123 -4.98 4.44 -5.65
CA LEU A 123 -6.07 3.50 -5.92
C LEU A 123 -7.38 3.95 -5.26
N ILE A 124 -7.39 4.26 -3.97
CA ILE A 124 -8.58 4.69 -3.21
C ILE A 124 -9.17 5.96 -3.83
N PHE A 125 -8.34 6.94 -4.15
CA PHE A 125 -8.79 8.19 -4.74
C PHE A 125 -9.45 7.98 -6.11
N PHE A 126 -8.76 7.30 -7.04
CA PHE A 126 -9.29 7.07 -8.39
C PHE A 126 -10.44 6.07 -8.40
N TRP A 127 -10.48 5.13 -7.45
CA TRP A 127 -11.63 4.25 -7.23
C TRP A 127 -12.89 5.06 -6.87
N LEU A 128 -12.78 5.93 -5.86
CA LEU A 128 -13.87 6.80 -5.43
C LEU A 128 -14.29 7.78 -6.53
N LEU A 129 -13.33 8.34 -7.27
CA LEU A 129 -13.59 9.22 -8.40
C LEU A 129 -14.37 8.47 -9.50
N THR A 130 -13.95 7.26 -9.85
CA THR A 130 -14.65 6.40 -10.82
C THR A 130 -16.06 6.09 -10.35
N LEU A 131 -16.26 5.69 -9.08
CA LEU A 131 -17.58 5.45 -8.50
C LEU A 131 -18.48 6.68 -8.58
N TYR A 132 -17.95 7.85 -8.26
CA TYR A 132 -18.70 9.11 -8.33
C TYR A 132 -19.09 9.46 -9.77
N LEU A 133 -18.15 9.39 -10.71
CA LEU A 133 -18.39 9.72 -12.12
C LEU A 133 -19.36 8.73 -12.77
N VAL A 134 -19.23 7.42 -12.53
CA VAL A 134 -20.18 6.41 -13.00
C VAL A 134 -21.57 6.67 -12.42
N SER A 135 -21.66 6.99 -11.10
CA SER A 135 -22.93 7.34 -10.46
C SER A 135 -23.58 8.57 -11.09
N LEU A 136 -22.77 9.60 -11.37
CA LEU A 136 -23.23 10.84 -11.99
C LEU A 136 -23.68 10.60 -13.45
N ALA A 137 -22.91 9.84 -14.24
CA ALA A 137 -23.23 9.50 -15.61
C ALA A 137 -24.57 8.74 -15.72
N VAL A 138 -24.73 7.74 -14.84
CA VAL A 138 -25.90 6.83 -14.89
C VAL A 138 -27.16 7.51 -14.33
N ARG A 139 -27.08 8.13 -13.16
CA ARG A 139 -28.23 8.68 -12.44
C ARG A 139 -28.71 10.03 -12.99
N GLU A 140 -27.75 10.90 -13.37
CA GLU A 140 -28.06 12.22 -13.96
C GLU A 140 -28.11 12.18 -15.49
N GLU A 141 -27.99 10.99 -16.08
CA GLU A 141 -28.03 10.74 -17.54
C GLU A 141 -27.02 11.57 -18.36
N LYS A 142 -25.90 11.94 -17.76
CA LYS A 142 -24.85 12.77 -18.38
C LYS A 142 -23.90 11.91 -19.20
N LYS A 143 -24.16 11.75 -20.49
CA LYS A 143 -23.39 10.89 -21.42
C LYS A 143 -21.89 11.18 -21.43
N TRP A 144 -21.49 12.44 -21.46
CA TRP A 144 -20.08 12.84 -21.53
C TRP A 144 -19.27 12.48 -20.27
N VAL A 145 -19.93 12.31 -19.12
CA VAL A 145 -19.30 11.93 -17.86
C VAL A 145 -18.76 10.51 -17.91
N TRP A 146 -19.29 9.65 -18.80
CA TRP A 146 -18.72 8.33 -19.03
C TRP A 146 -17.27 8.39 -19.50
N TYR A 147 -16.90 9.36 -20.33
CA TYR A 147 -15.52 9.50 -20.80
C TYR A 147 -14.57 9.88 -19.66
N LEU A 148 -15.01 10.75 -18.75
CA LEU A 148 -14.26 11.05 -17.53
C LEU A 148 -14.17 9.83 -16.57
N ALA A 149 -15.25 9.03 -16.49
CA ALA A 149 -15.24 7.79 -15.72
C ALA A 149 -14.22 6.78 -16.29
N GLY A 150 -14.12 6.71 -17.63
CA GLY A 150 -13.11 5.91 -18.32
C GLY A 150 -11.67 6.36 -18.00
N ALA A 151 -11.42 7.67 -18.05
CA ALA A 151 -10.11 8.22 -17.68
C ALA A 151 -9.78 7.94 -16.19
N ALA A 152 -10.74 8.14 -15.29
CA ALA A 152 -10.56 7.83 -13.87
C ALA A 152 -10.30 6.34 -13.63
N LEU A 153 -11.00 5.44 -14.35
CA LEU A 153 -10.75 4.00 -14.32
C LEU A 153 -9.32 3.67 -14.79
N GLY A 154 -8.86 4.28 -15.88
CA GLY A 154 -7.52 4.11 -16.38
C GLY A 154 -6.45 4.54 -15.39
N LEU A 155 -6.60 5.71 -14.76
CA LEU A 155 -5.72 6.19 -13.68
C LEU A 155 -5.80 5.29 -12.44
N CYS A 156 -6.95 4.69 -12.15
CA CYS A 156 -7.12 3.69 -11.12
C CYS A 156 -6.33 2.41 -11.43
N LEU A 157 -6.39 1.92 -12.67
CA LEU A 157 -5.60 0.77 -13.16
C LEU A 157 -4.10 1.06 -13.13
N LEU A 158 -3.66 2.28 -13.45
CA LEU A 158 -2.27 2.72 -13.29
C LEU A 158 -1.84 2.81 -11.82
N SER A 159 -2.77 2.78 -10.87
CA SER A 159 -2.46 2.75 -9.44
C SER A 159 -2.27 1.31 -8.92
N LYS A 160 -3.18 0.40 -9.27
CA LYS A 160 -3.11 -1.00 -8.84
C LYS A 160 -4.00 -1.90 -9.69
N TYR A 161 -3.54 -3.10 -10.01
CA TYR A 161 -4.29 -4.07 -10.84
C TYR A 161 -5.67 -4.44 -10.28
N THR A 162 -5.87 -4.36 -8.97
CA THR A 162 -7.20 -4.62 -8.35
C THR A 162 -8.29 -3.64 -8.80
N ALA A 163 -7.94 -2.52 -9.42
CA ALA A 163 -8.90 -1.59 -10.03
C ALA A 163 -9.79 -2.25 -11.10
N ILE A 164 -9.36 -3.38 -11.67
CA ILE A 164 -10.14 -4.15 -12.66
C ILE A 164 -11.52 -4.56 -12.12
N PHE A 165 -11.67 -4.75 -10.79
CA PHE A 165 -12.95 -5.10 -10.19
C PHE A 165 -14.05 -4.05 -10.36
N LEU A 166 -13.70 -2.80 -10.69
CA LEU A 166 -14.69 -1.77 -11.05
C LEU A 166 -15.47 -2.11 -12.31
N VAL A 167 -14.85 -2.82 -13.26
CA VAL A 167 -15.48 -3.20 -14.53
C VAL A 167 -16.63 -4.20 -14.31
N PRO A 168 -16.39 -5.41 -13.71
CA PRO A 168 -17.48 -6.35 -13.45
C PRO A 168 -18.52 -5.77 -12.46
N SER A 169 -18.10 -4.96 -11.47
CA SER A 169 -19.04 -4.31 -10.54
C SER A 169 -19.99 -3.35 -11.28
N THR A 170 -19.45 -2.54 -12.19
CA THR A 170 -20.27 -1.62 -13.01
C THR A 170 -21.19 -2.41 -13.94
N LEU A 171 -20.68 -3.45 -14.60
CA LEU A 171 -21.48 -4.30 -15.47
C LEU A 171 -22.64 -4.97 -14.72
N LEU A 172 -22.35 -5.58 -13.57
CA LEU A 172 -23.36 -6.22 -12.71
C LEU A 172 -24.42 -5.21 -12.26
N TRP A 173 -23.99 -3.99 -11.89
CA TRP A 173 -24.93 -2.95 -11.51
C TRP A 173 -25.85 -2.55 -12.67
N LEU A 174 -25.33 -2.35 -13.88
CA LEU A 174 -26.13 -2.03 -15.06
C LEU A 174 -27.07 -3.17 -15.48
N VAL A 175 -26.62 -4.44 -15.33
CA VAL A 175 -27.44 -5.63 -15.69
C VAL A 175 -28.56 -5.86 -14.68
N LEU A 176 -28.26 -5.78 -13.38
CA LEU A 176 -29.22 -6.14 -12.32
C LEU A 176 -30.22 -5.01 -12.04
N ASP A 177 -29.90 -3.78 -12.42
CA ASP A 177 -30.78 -2.65 -12.20
C ASP A 177 -31.56 -2.29 -13.48
N ARG A 178 -32.86 -2.61 -13.47
CA ARG A 178 -33.75 -2.41 -14.64
C ARG A 178 -33.74 -0.96 -15.14
N CYS A 179 -33.62 0.01 -14.25
CA CYS A 179 -33.62 1.44 -14.63
C CYS A 179 -32.37 1.81 -15.44
N TYR A 180 -31.27 1.07 -15.29
CA TYR A 180 -29.97 1.41 -15.86
C TYR A 180 -29.52 0.51 -17.01
N ARG A 181 -30.23 -0.60 -17.28
CA ARG A 181 -29.92 -1.55 -18.39
C ARG A 181 -29.80 -0.88 -19.75
N ARG A 182 -30.52 0.22 -19.97
CA ARG A 182 -30.45 0.99 -21.24
C ARG A 182 -29.04 1.46 -21.56
N TRP A 183 -28.16 1.62 -20.57
CA TRP A 183 -26.78 2.00 -20.80
C TRP A 183 -25.98 0.90 -21.49
N LEU A 184 -26.36 -0.38 -21.35
CA LEU A 184 -25.74 -1.51 -22.05
C LEU A 184 -25.98 -1.46 -23.58
N MET A 185 -27.03 -0.73 -24.02
CA MET A 185 -27.33 -0.53 -25.45
C MET A 185 -26.74 0.77 -26.01
N ARG A 186 -25.96 1.49 -25.21
CA ARG A 186 -25.32 2.76 -25.58
C ARG A 186 -23.82 2.60 -25.73
N LYS A 187 -23.19 3.44 -26.56
CA LYS A 187 -21.75 3.38 -26.83
C LYS A 187 -20.89 3.96 -25.71
N GLU A 188 -21.42 4.86 -24.88
CA GLU A 188 -20.66 5.65 -23.90
C GLU A 188 -19.93 4.77 -22.85
N PRO A 189 -20.55 3.73 -22.25
CA PRO A 189 -19.83 2.82 -21.34
C PRO A 189 -18.68 2.06 -22.01
N TYR A 190 -18.86 1.65 -23.26
CA TYR A 190 -17.82 0.91 -24.01
C TYR A 190 -16.66 1.83 -24.42
N LEU A 191 -16.96 3.08 -24.82
CA LEU A 191 -15.94 4.09 -25.07
C LEU A 191 -15.19 4.46 -23.78
N ALA A 192 -15.87 4.47 -22.63
CA ALA A 192 -15.21 4.65 -21.33
C ALA A 192 -14.22 3.53 -21.02
N LEU A 193 -14.57 2.26 -21.31
CA LEU A 193 -13.66 1.13 -21.18
C LEU A 193 -12.45 1.25 -22.11
N LEU A 194 -12.68 1.67 -23.36
CA LEU A 194 -11.60 1.92 -24.32
C LEU A 194 -10.65 3.02 -23.82
N ILE A 195 -11.19 4.14 -23.32
CA ILE A 195 -10.38 5.21 -22.72
C ILE A 195 -9.55 4.66 -21.54
N GLY A 196 -10.18 3.89 -20.65
CA GLY A 196 -9.47 3.25 -19.53
C GLY A 196 -8.34 2.34 -19.99
N ALA A 197 -8.56 1.56 -21.03
CA ALA A 197 -7.54 0.69 -21.64
C ALA A 197 -6.41 1.50 -22.28
N LEU A 198 -6.71 2.62 -22.94
CA LEU A 198 -5.69 3.52 -23.51
C LEU A 198 -4.79 4.12 -22.41
N PHE A 199 -5.36 4.54 -21.27
CA PHE A 199 -4.55 4.98 -20.14
C PHE A 199 -3.65 3.88 -19.57
N PHE A 200 -4.06 2.62 -19.68
CA PHE A 200 -3.29 1.47 -19.19
C PHE A 200 -2.17 1.02 -20.15
N THR A 201 -2.09 1.57 -21.35
CA THR A 201 -1.07 1.25 -22.37
C THR A 201 0.38 1.27 -21.84
N PRO A 202 0.83 2.23 -21.00
CA PRO A 202 2.19 2.23 -20.48
C PRO A 202 2.56 0.93 -19.76
N VAL A 203 1.62 0.36 -18.97
CA VAL A 203 1.83 -0.92 -18.28
C VAL A 203 1.96 -2.08 -19.26
N ILE A 204 1.16 -2.07 -20.33
CA ILE A 204 1.24 -3.12 -21.38
C ILE A 204 2.58 -3.04 -22.09
N LEU A 205 3.02 -1.85 -22.51
CA LEU A 205 4.29 -1.64 -23.21
C LEU A 205 5.45 -2.12 -22.33
N TRP A 206 5.49 -1.71 -21.08
CA TRP A 206 6.54 -2.18 -20.15
C TRP A 206 6.55 -3.72 -20.02
N ASN A 207 5.39 -4.36 -19.92
CA ASN A 207 5.31 -5.82 -19.85
C ASN A 207 5.80 -6.51 -21.12
N VAL A 208 5.50 -5.95 -22.31
CA VAL A 208 6.02 -6.47 -23.59
C VAL A 208 7.55 -6.38 -23.65
N GLU A 209 8.13 -5.27 -23.16
CA GLU A 209 9.58 -5.07 -23.12
C GLU A 209 10.30 -5.95 -22.10
N HIS A 210 9.57 -6.49 -21.10
CA HIS A 210 10.12 -7.26 -19.97
C HIS A 210 9.49 -8.67 -19.87
N ASP A 211 9.21 -9.32 -21.00
CA ASP A 211 8.73 -10.71 -21.08
C ASP A 211 7.51 -11.00 -20.20
N TRP A 212 6.58 -10.06 -20.10
CA TRP A 212 5.37 -10.15 -19.27
C TRP A 212 5.64 -10.37 -17.77
N ALA A 213 6.78 -9.95 -17.28
CA ALA A 213 7.27 -10.23 -15.93
C ALA A 213 6.31 -9.78 -14.84
N SER A 214 5.71 -8.58 -14.96
CA SER A 214 4.77 -8.07 -13.94
C SER A 214 3.47 -8.90 -13.92
N PHE A 215 2.90 -9.24 -15.07
CA PHE A 215 1.70 -10.08 -15.12
C PHE A 215 1.98 -11.51 -14.68
N GLY A 216 3.14 -12.07 -15.09
CA GLY A 216 3.61 -13.36 -14.61
C GLY A 216 3.71 -13.42 -13.09
N PHE A 217 4.29 -12.42 -12.46
CA PHE A 217 4.35 -12.30 -11.00
C PHE A 217 2.96 -12.24 -10.33
N GLN A 218 2.04 -11.44 -10.89
CA GLN A 218 0.70 -11.30 -10.30
C GLN A 218 -0.14 -12.57 -10.44
N VAL A 219 -0.02 -13.30 -11.56
CA VAL A 219 -0.84 -14.47 -11.87
C VAL A 219 -0.17 -15.76 -11.38
N SER A 220 1.03 -16.07 -11.85
CA SER A 220 1.67 -17.35 -11.54
C SER A 220 2.16 -17.44 -10.10
N GLU A 221 2.89 -16.45 -9.61
CA GLU A 221 3.50 -16.58 -8.28
C GLU A 221 2.50 -16.37 -7.13
N ARG A 222 1.47 -15.52 -7.32
CA ARG A 222 0.47 -15.26 -6.29
C ARG A 222 -0.69 -16.24 -6.31
N LEU A 223 -1.10 -16.74 -7.50
CA LEU A 223 -2.23 -17.67 -7.61
C LEU A 223 -1.81 -19.13 -7.37
N THR A 224 -0.56 -19.52 -7.67
CA THR A 224 -0.12 -20.91 -7.56
C THR A 224 0.43 -21.31 -6.18
N ARG A 225 0.78 -20.35 -5.33
CA ARG A 225 1.22 -20.65 -3.96
C ARG A 225 0.05 -20.99 -3.05
N ALA A 226 -0.47 -22.20 -3.20
CA ALA A 226 -1.47 -22.72 -2.26
C ALA A 226 -0.87 -22.82 -0.84
N PRO A 227 -1.53 -22.29 0.19
CA PRO A 227 -1.09 -22.45 1.56
C PRO A 227 -1.21 -23.94 1.96
N SER A 228 -0.25 -24.40 2.76
CA SER A 228 -0.29 -25.78 3.32
C SER A 228 -1.51 -26.01 4.22
N GLN A 229 -2.15 -24.97 4.72
CA GLN A 229 -3.30 -25.02 5.63
C GLN A 229 -4.37 -23.97 5.22
N PRO A 230 -5.26 -24.28 4.25
CA PRO A 230 -6.25 -23.36 3.71
C PRO A 230 -7.18 -22.73 4.75
N LEU A 231 -7.70 -23.54 5.69
CA LEU A 231 -8.59 -23.05 6.75
C LEU A 231 -7.90 -22.11 7.74
N LYS A 232 -6.62 -22.36 8.03
CA LYS A 232 -5.82 -21.46 8.86
C LYS A 232 -5.61 -20.13 8.17
N SER A 233 -5.27 -20.12 6.89
CA SER A 233 -5.11 -18.89 6.07
C SER A 233 -6.41 -18.08 6.02
N LEU A 234 -7.55 -18.75 5.85
CA LEU A 234 -8.86 -18.09 5.93
C LEU A 234 -9.12 -17.51 7.33
N GLY A 235 -8.82 -18.26 8.40
CA GLY A 235 -8.96 -17.78 9.78
C GLY A 235 -8.08 -16.56 10.08
N GLU A 236 -6.83 -16.59 9.67
CA GLU A 236 -5.89 -15.45 9.80
C GLU A 236 -6.39 -14.22 9.02
N PHE A 237 -6.89 -14.42 7.79
CA PHE A 237 -7.49 -13.35 7.02
C PHE A 237 -8.69 -12.72 7.73
N LEU A 238 -9.62 -13.52 8.24
CA LEU A 238 -10.80 -13.03 8.95
C LEU A 238 -10.44 -12.29 10.24
N LEU A 239 -9.51 -12.83 11.04
CA LEU A 239 -9.00 -12.17 12.25
C LEU A 239 -8.30 -10.86 11.94
N MET A 240 -7.48 -10.85 10.88
CA MET A 240 -6.81 -9.64 10.41
C MET A 240 -7.84 -8.59 9.97
N GLN A 241 -8.88 -8.97 9.21
CA GLN A 241 -9.94 -8.04 8.82
C GLN A 241 -10.69 -7.49 10.03
N LEU A 242 -10.99 -8.32 11.05
CA LEU A 242 -11.57 -7.86 12.32
C LEU A 242 -10.70 -6.79 13.01
N GLY A 243 -9.41 -7.01 13.09
CA GLY A 243 -8.47 -6.09 13.75
C GLY A 243 -8.33 -4.75 13.02
N VAL A 244 -8.19 -4.77 11.69
CA VAL A 244 -7.85 -3.56 10.91
C VAL A 244 -9.06 -2.76 10.44
N THR A 245 -10.22 -3.39 10.23
CA THR A 245 -11.46 -2.68 9.84
C THR A 245 -12.28 -2.20 11.03
N SER A 246 -11.98 -2.69 12.21
CA SER A 246 -12.77 -2.62 13.43
C SER A 246 -14.04 -3.50 13.42
N PRO A 247 -14.42 -4.04 14.59
CA PRO A 247 -15.68 -4.79 14.75
C PRO A 247 -16.93 -4.02 14.31
N ILE A 248 -16.85 -2.68 14.30
CA ILE A 248 -17.95 -1.79 13.89
C ILE A 248 -18.22 -1.89 12.39
N LEU A 249 -17.15 -1.85 11.57
CA LEU A 249 -17.30 -1.96 10.12
C LEU A 249 -17.77 -3.37 9.76
N LEU A 250 -17.20 -4.38 10.41
CA LEU A 250 -17.59 -5.76 10.20
C LEU A 250 -19.04 -6.01 10.64
N ALA A 251 -19.46 -5.51 11.79
CA ALA A 251 -20.87 -5.55 12.21
C ALA A 251 -21.78 -4.81 11.21
N GLY A 252 -21.35 -3.64 10.71
CA GLY A 252 -22.03 -2.93 9.64
C GLY A 252 -22.10 -3.73 8.34
N LEU A 253 -21.03 -4.40 7.97
CA LEU A 253 -20.93 -5.31 6.82
C LEU A 253 -21.88 -6.50 6.93
N LEU A 254 -21.89 -7.16 8.09
CA LEU A 254 -22.78 -8.29 8.40
C LEU A 254 -24.24 -7.85 8.52
N MET A 255 -24.50 -6.59 8.81
CA MET A 255 -25.85 -6.02 8.86
C MET A 255 -26.42 -5.68 7.48
N ILE A 256 -25.59 -5.46 6.44
CA ILE A 256 -26.07 -5.17 5.07
C ILE A 256 -26.78 -6.38 4.45
N PRO A 257 -26.29 -7.62 4.55
CA PRO A 257 -27.05 -8.83 4.16
C PRO A 257 -28.26 -9.14 5.03
N ALA A 258 -28.27 -8.68 6.30
CA ALA A 258 -29.43 -8.81 7.20
C ALA A 258 -30.52 -7.76 6.94
N LEU A 259 -30.25 -6.73 6.11
CA LEU A 259 -31.31 -5.99 5.45
C LEU A 259 -32.03 -7.01 4.54
N PRO A 260 -33.37 -7.18 4.68
CA PRO A 260 -34.09 -8.21 3.95
C PRO A 260 -33.65 -8.16 2.48
N VAL A 261 -33.29 -9.31 1.92
CA VAL A 261 -32.93 -9.44 0.49
C VAL A 261 -34.02 -8.81 -0.39
N SER A 262 -35.28 -8.81 0.08
CA SER A 262 -36.41 -8.09 -0.49
C SER A 262 -36.18 -6.57 -0.56
N TYR A 263 -35.45 -5.96 0.40
CA TYR A 263 -35.14 -4.55 0.38
C TYR A 263 -34.01 -4.21 -0.60
N ALA A 264 -33.02 -5.12 -0.71
CA ALA A 264 -31.93 -4.99 -1.67
C ALA A 264 -32.37 -5.26 -3.12
N LEU A 265 -33.45 -6.00 -3.33
CA LEU A 265 -33.97 -6.38 -4.65
C LEU A 265 -35.22 -5.58 -5.09
N ASN A 266 -35.76 -4.69 -4.25
CA ASN A 266 -36.90 -3.86 -4.60
C ASN A 266 -36.47 -2.59 -5.33
N ASP A 267 -37.22 -2.10 -6.33
CA ASP A 267 -36.91 -0.91 -7.15
C ASP A 267 -36.69 0.40 -6.35
N ARG A 268 -37.17 0.46 -5.11
CA ARG A 268 -36.94 1.58 -4.19
C ARG A 268 -35.55 1.59 -3.55
N SER A 269 -34.68 0.63 -3.84
CA SER A 269 -33.41 0.40 -3.14
C SER A 269 -32.14 0.59 -3.99
N LEU A 270 -32.21 1.36 -5.08
CA LEU A 270 -31.09 1.65 -6.00
C LEU A 270 -29.76 1.97 -5.28
N ARG A 271 -29.83 2.77 -4.20
CA ARG A 271 -28.68 3.18 -3.39
C ARG A 271 -28.01 2.05 -2.63
N TRP A 272 -28.79 1.05 -2.17
CA TRP A 272 -28.28 -0.12 -1.47
C TRP A 272 -27.63 -1.10 -2.44
N ARG A 273 -28.24 -1.28 -3.63
CA ARG A 273 -27.66 -2.10 -4.71
C ARG A 273 -26.32 -1.54 -5.15
N PHE A 274 -26.21 -0.21 -5.32
CA PHE A 274 -24.93 0.44 -5.61
C PHE A 274 -23.89 0.08 -4.56
N CYS A 275 -24.14 0.32 -3.28
CA CYS A 275 -23.18 0.01 -2.23
C CYS A 275 -22.80 -1.46 -2.19
N PHE A 276 -23.76 -2.37 -2.40
CA PHE A 276 -23.54 -3.81 -2.38
C PHE A 276 -22.73 -4.29 -3.60
N LEU A 277 -23.14 -3.90 -4.81
CA LEU A 277 -22.54 -4.41 -6.05
C LEU A 277 -21.13 -3.87 -6.29
N PHE A 278 -20.78 -2.72 -5.76
CA PHE A 278 -19.40 -2.20 -5.81
C PHE A 278 -18.53 -2.66 -4.63
N SER A 279 -19.08 -3.39 -3.67
CA SER A 279 -18.32 -3.97 -2.55
C SER A 279 -18.12 -5.48 -2.70
N ILE A 280 -19.18 -6.22 -3.02
CA ILE A 280 -19.18 -7.70 -2.95
C ILE A 280 -18.21 -8.35 -3.93
N PRO A 281 -18.08 -7.95 -5.21
CA PRO A 281 -17.20 -8.66 -6.12
C PRO A 281 -15.75 -8.75 -5.63
N ILE A 282 -15.18 -7.64 -5.18
CA ILE A 282 -13.81 -7.64 -4.65
C ILE A 282 -13.70 -8.33 -3.29
N LEU A 283 -14.65 -8.11 -2.37
CA LEU A 283 -14.61 -8.73 -1.03
C LEU A 283 -14.79 -10.25 -1.11
N ALA A 284 -15.73 -10.74 -1.94
CA ALA A 284 -15.94 -12.16 -2.18
C ALA A 284 -14.71 -12.79 -2.84
N PHE A 285 -14.13 -12.13 -3.84
CA PHE A 285 -12.89 -12.59 -4.45
C PHE A 285 -11.77 -12.72 -3.41
N MET A 286 -11.54 -11.70 -2.59
CA MET A 286 -10.48 -11.73 -1.58
C MET A 286 -10.73 -12.80 -0.51
N LEU A 287 -11.99 -13.01 -0.11
CA LEU A 287 -12.37 -14.07 0.80
C LEU A 287 -12.08 -15.47 0.20
N LEU A 288 -12.50 -15.72 -1.02
CA LEU A 288 -12.22 -16.99 -1.71
C LEU A 288 -10.72 -17.16 -1.97
N PHE A 289 -10.05 -16.10 -2.36
CA PHE A 289 -8.60 -16.11 -2.62
C PHE A 289 -7.78 -16.38 -1.34
N SER A 290 -8.28 -15.98 -0.16
CA SER A 290 -7.60 -16.25 1.12
C SER A 290 -7.50 -17.75 1.47
N ILE A 291 -8.32 -18.60 0.84
CA ILE A 291 -8.24 -20.07 0.94
C ILE A 291 -7.05 -20.60 0.14
N HIS A 292 -6.62 -19.87 -0.91
CA HIS A 292 -5.59 -20.31 -1.85
C HIS A 292 -4.25 -19.60 -1.63
N SER A 293 -4.24 -18.42 -1.01
CA SER A 293 -3.02 -17.64 -0.80
C SER A 293 -3.18 -16.67 0.38
N GLY A 294 -2.07 -16.22 0.96
CA GLY A 294 -2.06 -15.18 1.98
C GLY A 294 -2.53 -13.82 1.42
N VAL A 295 -3.67 -13.34 1.87
CA VAL A 295 -4.23 -12.03 1.49
C VAL A 295 -3.77 -10.97 2.48
N LYS A 296 -3.16 -9.88 2.00
CA LYS A 296 -2.78 -8.75 2.85
C LYS A 296 -4.01 -7.91 3.21
N ALA A 297 -4.00 -7.27 4.39
CA ALA A 297 -5.10 -6.46 4.92
C ALA A 297 -5.60 -5.37 3.95
N ASN A 298 -4.69 -4.74 3.23
CA ASN A 298 -4.98 -3.63 2.33
C ASN A 298 -5.66 -4.02 1.01
N TRP A 299 -5.69 -5.32 0.65
CA TRP A 299 -6.29 -5.73 -0.62
C TRP A 299 -7.80 -5.56 -0.65
N THR A 300 -8.44 -5.54 0.52
CA THR A 300 -9.89 -5.34 0.68
C THR A 300 -10.32 -3.87 0.76
N LEU A 301 -9.36 -2.92 0.90
CA LEU A 301 -9.64 -1.49 1.07
C LEU A 301 -10.73 -0.94 0.11
N PRO A 302 -10.63 -1.16 -1.22
CA PRO A 302 -11.61 -0.58 -2.13
C PRO A 302 -13.03 -1.11 -1.93
N GLY A 303 -13.16 -2.38 -1.50
CA GLY A 303 -14.46 -3.03 -1.28
C GLY A 303 -15.23 -2.45 -0.09
N TYR A 304 -14.55 -1.86 0.88
CA TYR A 304 -15.21 -1.25 2.03
C TYR A 304 -15.69 0.18 1.78
N LEU A 305 -15.20 0.88 0.75
CA LEU A 305 -15.52 2.29 0.50
C LEU A 305 -17.03 2.54 0.29
N PRO A 306 -17.76 1.76 -0.55
CA PRO A 306 -19.20 1.95 -0.69
C PRO A 306 -19.98 1.64 0.60
N LEU A 307 -19.44 0.77 1.46
CA LEU A 307 -20.05 0.42 2.73
C LEU A 307 -19.93 1.55 3.76
N LEU A 308 -18.84 2.35 3.71
CA LEU A 308 -18.73 3.56 4.52
C LEU A 308 -19.86 4.55 4.19
N VAL A 309 -20.22 4.66 2.90
CA VAL A 309 -21.33 5.49 2.45
C VAL A 309 -22.67 5.00 3.00
N ALA A 310 -22.85 3.69 3.10
CA ALA A 310 -24.06 3.05 3.63
C ALA A 310 -24.13 3.00 5.16
N ALA A 311 -23.03 3.19 5.87
CA ALA A 311 -22.92 2.93 7.32
C ALA A 311 -23.93 3.71 8.17
N TYR A 312 -24.04 5.04 7.97
CA TYR A 312 -25.00 5.86 8.73
C TYR A 312 -26.47 5.56 8.39
N PRO A 313 -26.86 5.42 7.11
CA PRO A 313 -28.21 4.98 6.76
C PRO A 313 -28.56 3.61 7.35
N CYS A 314 -27.64 2.62 7.33
CA CYS A 314 -27.81 1.34 7.99
C CYS A 314 -28.06 1.50 9.50
N TYR A 315 -27.20 2.24 10.19
CA TYR A 315 -27.36 2.52 11.62
C TYR A 315 -28.75 3.13 11.92
N ARG A 316 -29.21 4.09 11.10
CA ARG A 316 -30.54 4.68 11.26
C ARG A 316 -31.65 3.65 11.09
N TYR A 317 -31.58 2.81 10.06
CA TYR A 317 -32.57 1.76 9.83
C TYR A 317 -32.71 0.83 11.04
N PHE A 318 -31.59 0.33 11.55
CA PHE A 318 -31.61 -0.54 12.73
C PHE A 318 -32.07 0.17 13.99
N ARG A 319 -31.75 1.44 14.15
CA ARG A 319 -32.21 2.23 15.28
C ARG A 319 -33.73 2.33 15.38
N PHE A 320 -34.41 2.36 14.26
CA PHE A 320 -35.88 2.47 14.24
C PHE A 320 -36.57 1.09 14.38
N ASN A 321 -35.88 0.00 13.95
CA ASN A 321 -36.49 -1.33 13.90
C ASN A 321 -36.05 -2.28 15.02
N SER A 322 -35.10 -1.89 15.87
CA SER A 322 -34.58 -2.74 16.95
C SER A 322 -34.98 -2.24 18.33
N GLY A 323 -35.22 -3.16 19.29
CA GLY A 323 -35.58 -2.82 20.65
C GLY A 323 -34.53 -1.97 21.37
N ALA A 324 -34.99 -1.02 22.20
CA ALA A 324 -34.19 0.02 22.84
C ALA A 324 -32.98 -0.51 23.64
N ARG A 325 -33.06 -1.72 24.24
CA ARG A 325 -31.99 -2.30 25.08
C ARG A 325 -30.78 -2.76 24.25
N LYS A 326 -31.02 -3.49 23.15
CA LYS A 326 -29.95 -3.92 22.22
C LYS A 326 -29.23 -2.72 21.59
N LEU A 327 -30.00 -1.71 21.22
CA LEU A 327 -29.47 -0.48 20.64
C LEU A 327 -28.58 0.31 21.61
N ARG A 328 -28.89 0.30 22.91
CA ARG A 328 -28.09 1.00 23.91
C ARG A 328 -26.70 0.40 24.07
N VAL A 329 -26.58 -0.92 24.11
CA VAL A 329 -25.29 -1.63 24.17
C VAL A 329 -24.44 -1.33 22.93
N VAL A 330 -25.01 -1.47 21.73
CA VAL A 330 -24.32 -1.14 20.48
C VAL A 330 -23.86 0.32 20.46
N ARG A 331 -24.70 1.25 20.91
CA ARG A 331 -24.33 2.68 20.98
C ARG A 331 -23.16 2.94 21.92
N TYR A 332 -23.14 2.37 23.13
CA TYR A 332 -22.01 2.55 24.06
C TYR A 332 -20.73 1.93 23.52
N PHE A 333 -20.81 0.74 22.93
CA PHE A 333 -19.67 0.10 22.29
C PHE A 333 -19.12 0.97 21.13
N LEU A 334 -19.98 1.48 20.25
CA LEU A 334 -19.58 2.36 19.17
C LEU A 334 -18.94 3.66 19.68
N LEU A 335 -19.49 4.25 20.74
CA LEU A 335 -18.96 5.47 21.34
C LEU A 335 -17.59 5.22 21.98
N SER A 336 -17.43 4.14 22.76
CA SER A 336 -16.13 3.82 23.38
C SER A 336 -15.05 3.61 22.33
N PHE A 337 -15.36 2.90 21.26
CA PHE A 337 -14.43 2.71 20.15
C PHE A 337 -14.09 4.02 19.43
N PHE A 338 -15.08 4.88 19.23
CA PHE A 338 -14.93 6.19 18.60
C PHE A 338 -13.98 7.11 19.38
N TYR A 339 -14.00 7.05 20.71
CA TYR A 339 -13.08 7.84 21.53
C TYR A 339 -11.74 7.15 21.77
N ALA A 340 -11.69 5.82 21.82
CA ALA A 340 -10.46 5.07 22.06
C ALA A 340 -9.48 5.16 20.85
N LEU A 341 -9.97 5.09 19.63
CA LEU A 341 -9.09 5.09 18.44
C LEU A 341 -8.23 6.35 18.29
N PRO A 342 -8.76 7.59 18.40
CA PRO A 342 -7.91 8.78 18.33
C PRO A 342 -6.83 8.79 19.41
N VAL A 343 -7.14 8.34 20.63
CA VAL A 343 -6.15 8.22 21.71
C VAL A 343 -5.08 7.20 21.34
N LEU A 344 -5.49 6.04 20.83
CA LEU A 344 -4.56 5.02 20.36
C LEU A 344 -3.63 5.55 19.25
N TYR A 345 -4.14 6.35 18.32
CA TYR A 345 -3.31 6.96 17.26
C TYR A 345 -2.31 7.95 17.82
N VAL A 346 -2.70 8.78 18.79
CA VAL A 346 -1.76 9.70 19.47
C VAL A 346 -0.67 8.90 20.19
N VAL A 347 -1.04 7.85 20.92
CA VAL A 347 -0.08 6.97 21.62
C VAL A 347 0.84 6.26 20.62
N ALA A 348 0.31 5.75 19.50
CA ALA A 348 1.10 5.11 18.46
C ALA A 348 2.09 6.09 17.82
N VAL A 349 1.66 7.31 17.45
CA VAL A 349 2.54 8.34 16.90
C VAL A 349 3.64 8.69 17.89
N TYR A 350 3.30 8.88 19.17
CA TYR A 350 4.27 9.15 20.22
C TYR A 350 5.28 8.00 20.35
N HIS A 351 4.82 6.74 20.36
CA HIS A 351 5.68 5.56 20.48
C HIS A 351 6.62 5.42 19.27
N LEU A 352 6.13 5.62 18.05
CA LEU A 352 6.94 5.54 16.83
C LEU A 352 7.99 6.66 16.73
N THR A 353 7.75 7.79 17.39
CA THR A 353 8.64 8.96 17.37
C THR A 353 9.67 8.92 18.52
N LEU A 354 9.20 8.72 19.75
CA LEU A 354 9.97 8.90 20.99
C LEU A 354 10.20 7.62 21.81
N THR A 355 9.63 6.50 21.40
CA THR A 355 9.69 5.19 22.07
C THR A 355 9.18 5.19 23.51
N ILE A 356 8.06 4.51 23.78
CA ILE A 356 7.51 4.36 25.15
C ILE A 356 8.29 3.28 25.89
N PRO A 357 8.80 3.53 27.11
CA PRO A 357 9.46 2.53 27.95
C PRO A 357 8.59 1.29 28.16
N GLY A 358 9.17 0.10 28.00
CA GLY A 358 8.48 -1.18 28.24
C GLY A 358 7.57 -1.67 27.09
N ILE A 359 7.33 -0.85 26.05
CA ILE A 359 6.64 -1.30 24.84
C ILE A 359 7.71 -1.65 23.79
N PRO A 360 7.73 -2.89 23.25
CA PRO A 360 8.66 -3.26 22.19
C PRO A 360 8.47 -2.37 20.94
N THR A 361 9.56 -1.81 20.44
CA THR A 361 9.59 -1.17 19.11
C THR A 361 9.84 -2.25 18.08
N HIS A 362 8.94 -2.38 17.13
CA HIS A 362 9.13 -3.34 16.05
C HIS A 362 10.11 -2.74 15.03
N SER A 363 11.21 -3.42 14.73
CA SER A 363 12.23 -3.02 13.76
C SER A 363 11.67 -2.78 12.35
N PHE A 364 10.47 -3.30 12.05
CA PHE A 364 9.80 -3.07 10.77
C PHE A 364 9.33 -1.61 10.55
N THR A 365 9.09 -0.84 11.62
CA THR A 365 8.51 0.51 11.53
C THR A 365 9.45 1.62 11.96
N THR A 366 10.56 1.30 12.63
CA THR A 366 11.48 2.29 13.22
C THR A 366 12.92 1.83 13.15
N GLY A 367 13.85 2.78 13.17
CA GLY A 367 15.30 2.49 13.19
C GLY A 367 15.95 2.49 11.81
N TRP A 368 15.21 2.73 10.76
CA TRP A 368 15.73 2.69 9.39
C TRP A 368 16.58 3.90 9.04
N LYS A 369 16.25 5.06 9.61
CA LYS A 369 17.07 6.27 9.49
C LYS A 369 18.39 6.07 10.22
N GLU A 370 18.34 5.60 11.46
CA GLU A 370 19.51 5.31 12.27
C GLU A 370 20.40 4.23 11.63
N LEU A 371 19.80 3.20 10.99
CA LEU A 371 20.52 2.21 10.20
C LEU A 371 21.24 2.88 9.01
N GLY A 372 20.55 3.67 8.20
CA GLY A 372 21.12 4.32 7.02
C GLY A 372 22.30 5.22 7.38
N GLU A 373 22.17 6.03 8.43
CA GLU A 373 23.22 6.90 8.93
C GLU A 373 24.44 6.11 9.41
N ALA A 374 24.23 5.04 10.19
CA ALA A 374 25.29 4.18 10.71
C ALA A 374 26.02 3.42 9.58
N ILE A 375 25.29 2.86 8.62
CA ILE A 375 25.85 2.16 7.46
C ILE A 375 26.61 3.13 6.54
N GLY A 376 26.11 4.35 6.34
CA GLY A 376 26.82 5.38 5.59
C GLY A 376 28.16 5.74 6.23
N GLN A 377 28.24 5.83 7.57
CA GLN A 377 29.50 6.04 8.31
C GLN A 377 30.46 4.87 8.16
N GLU A 378 29.99 3.63 8.32
CA GLU A 378 30.81 2.43 8.14
C GLU A 378 31.35 2.30 6.72
N ALA A 379 30.55 2.64 5.71
CA ALA A 379 30.97 2.62 4.32
C ALA A 379 32.08 3.63 4.03
N ARG A 380 31.95 4.85 4.55
CA ARG A 380 33.02 5.90 4.45
C ARG A 380 34.31 5.44 5.14
N ALA A 381 34.20 4.87 6.33
CA ALA A 381 35.36 4.35 7.05
C ALA A 381 36.02 3.20 6.28
N PHE A 382 35.25 2.35 5.65
CA PHE A 382 35.74 1.25 4.82
C PHE A 382 36.47 1.75 3.56
N GLU A 383 35.93 2.79 2.88
CA GLU A 383 36.60 3.40 1.73
C GLU A 383 37.94 4.03 2.08
N VAL A 384 38.00 4.74 3.20
CA VAL A 384 39.26 5.36 3.68
C VAL A 384 40.32 4.27 4.03
N ALA A 385 39.87 3.18 4.63
CA ALA A 385 40.79 2.11 5.05
C ALA A 385 41.33 1.27 3.90
N ASP A 386 40.54 1.03 2.85
CA ASP A 386 40.93 0.15 1.73
C ASP A 386 41.28 0.93 0.43
N GLY A 387 41.00 2.21 0.36
CA GLY A 387 41.24 3.07 -0.80
C GLY A 387 40.36 2.81 -2.03
N LYS A 388 39.38 1.92 -1.95
CA LYS A 388 38.45 1.58 -3.03
C LYS A 388 37.04 2.08 -2.74
N LYS A 389 36.29 2.40 -3.79
CA LYS A 389 34.87 2.75 -3.67
C LYS A 389 34.06 1.61 -3.10
N VAL A 390 33.07 1.95 -2.27
CA VAL A 390 32.18 1.00 -1.61
C VAL A 390 30.74 1.27 -2.04
N PHE A 391 30.03 0.26 -2.50
CA PHE A 391 28.56 0.30 -2.67
C PHE A 391 27.86 -0.44 -1.53
N LEU A 392 26.56 -0.18 -1.36
CA LEU A 392 25.76 -0.81 -0.33
C LEU A 392 24.92 -1.95 -0.91
N LEU A 393 24.88 -3.08 -0.20
CA LEU A 393 24.17 -4.27 -0.64
C LEU A 393 23.21 -4.75 0.46
N GLY A 394 21.90 -4.56 0.25
CA GLY A 394 20.87 -5.16 1.09
C GLY A 394 20.67 -6.64 0.73
N LEU A 395 20.77 -7.53 1.71
CA LEU A 395 20.67 -8.98 1.47
C LEU A 395 19.25 -9.52 1.62
N ASP A 396 18.29 -8.71 2.06
CA ASP A 396 16.86 -9.02 1.99
C ASP A 396 16.32 -8.82 0.58
N SER A 397 15.01 -9.04 0.41
CA SER A 397 14.39 -8.91 -0.92
C SER A 397 14.38 -7.48 -1.47
N HIS A 398 14.26 -6.43 -0.63
CA HIS A 398 14.17 -5.04 -1.08
C HIS A 398 14.14 -3.97 0.03
N TYR A 399 13.75 -4.30 1.26
CA TYR A 399 13.50 -3.29 2.31
C TYR A 399 14.79 -2.63 2.80
N ILE A 400 15.84 -3.42 3.04
CA ILE A 400 17.13 -2.89 3.51
C ILE A 400 17.73 -1.99 2.43
N ALA A 401 17.84 -2.48 1.19
CA ALA A 401 18.36 -1.71 0.08
C ALA A 401 17.58 -0.41 -0.12
N ALA A 402 16.24 -0.48 -0.09
CA ALA A 402 15.39 0.69 -0.25
C ALA A 402 15.57 1.73 0.86
N ALA A 403 15.69 1.29 2.11
CA ALA A 403 15.94 2.19 3.24
C ALA A 403 17.34 2.82 3.16
N LEU A 404 18.36 2.03 2.84
CA LEU A 404 19.73 2.53 2.65
C LEU A 404 19.81 3.56 1.51
N SER A 405 19.12 3.35 0.39
CA SER A 405 19.07 4.33 -0.74
C SER A 405 18.50 5.69 -0.31
N PHE A 406 17.58 5.69 0.66
CA PHE A 406 16.97 6.93 1.14
C PHE A 406 17.79 7.60 2.24
N TYR A 407 18.30 6.81 3.21
CA TYR A 407 18.84 7.32 4.47
C TYR A 407 20.37 7.37 4.55
N SER A 408 21.14 6.70 3.68
CA SER A 408 22.61 6.77 3.73
C SER A 408 23.20 8.12 3.26
N ASP A 409 22.42 8.89 2.52
CA ASP A 409 22.61 10.30 2.11
C ASP A 409 24.00 10.71 1.58
N ASP A 410 24.73 9.80 0.94
CA ASP A 410 26.06 10.05 0.38
C ASP A 410 26.20 9.79 -1.12
N GLY A 411 25.06 9.60 -1.81
CA GLY A 411 25.00 9.40 -3.27
C GLY A 411 25.61 8.07 -3.75
N ARG A 412 25.82 7.10 -2.85
CA ARG A 412 26.34 5.78 -3.18
C ARG A 412 25.33 4.97 -3.97
N GLU A 413 25.85 4.08 -4.82
CA GLU A 413 25.03 3.04 -5.41
C GLU A 413 24.57 2.06 -4.33
N VAL A 414 23.28 1.74 -4.33
CA VAL A 414 22.66 0.82 -3.37
C VAL A 414 21.86 -0.21 -4.14
N PHE A 415 22.15 -1.47 -3.90
CA PHE A 415 21.47 -2.59 -4.55
C PHE A 415 20.96 -3.60 -3.54
N SER A 416 20.07 -4.44 -4.00
CA SER A 416 19.56 -5.57 -3.27
C SER A 416 20.27 -6.86 -3.72
N ARG A 417 19.85 -7.96 -3.19
CA ARG A 417 20.42 -9.29 -3.41
C ARG A 417 20.35 -9.79 -4.87
N ASN A 418 19.78 -9.01 -5.81
CA ASN A 418 19.88 -9.29 -7.25
C ASN A 418 21.33 -9.38 -7.73
N LEU A 419 22.24 -8.55 -7.20
CA LEU A 419 23.66 -8.59 -7.53
C LEU A 419 24.37 -9.89 -7.07
N VAL A 420 23.75 -10.66 -6.20
CA VAL A 420 24.24 -11.96 -5.72
C VAL A 420 23.31 -13.12 -6.11
N GLY A 421 22.66 -13.00 -7.28
CA GLY A 421 21.90 -14.06 -7.92
C GLY A 421 20.58 -14.45 -7.24
N LYS A 422 20.03 -13.60 -6.37
CA LYS A 422 18.75 -13.85 -5.68
C LYS A 422 17.70 -12.82 -6.12
N ARG A 423 16.44 -13.23 -6.28
CA ARG A 423 15.34 -12.34 -6.68
C ARG A 423 15.14 -11.17 -5.71
N ALA A 424 14.96 -9.96 -6.25
CA ALA A 424 14.89 -8.71 -5.50
C ALA A 424 13.81 -7.73 -5.97
N LEU A 425 12.67 -8.24 -6.44
CA LEU A 425 11.53 -7.45 -6.93
C LEU A 425 11.95 -6.39 -7.98
N ALA A 426 11.57 -5.11 -7.80
CA ALA A 426 11.90 -4.07 -8.75
C ALA A 426 13.42 -3.80 -8.91
N PHE A 427 14.23 -4.13 -7.89
CA PHE A 427 15.68 -4.00 -8.00
C PHE A 427 16.30 -4.90 -9.10
N GLU A 428 15.62 -5.95 -9.55
CA GLU A 428 16.07 -6.77 -10.68
C GLU A 428 16.09 -6.00 -12.01
N TYR A 429 15.31 -4.94 -12.13
CA TYR A 429 15.14 -4.14 -13.34
C TYR A 429 15.87 -2.80 -13.30
N TRP A 430 16.58 -2.51 -12.23
CA TRP A 430 17.41 -1.32 -12.10
C TRP A 430 18.88 -1.66 -12.28
N THR A 431 19.48 -1.04 -13.29
CA THR A 431 20.91 -1.21 -13.60
C THR A 431 21.74 -0.21 -12.81
N PRO A 432 22.97 -0.59 -12.38
CA PRO A 432 23.92 0.36 -11.83
C PRO A 432 24.22 1.50 -12.81
N LYS A 433 24.34 2.72 -12.30
CA LYS A 433 24.74 3.88 -13.10
C LYS A 433 26.22 3.83 -13.52
N ILE A 434 27.00 3.03 -12.81
CA ILE A 434 28.44 2.83 -13.02
C ILE A 434 28.76 1.33 -12.97
N ASP A 435 29.84 0.92 -13.61
CA ASP A 435 30.35 -0.45 -13.46
C ASP A 435 30.86 -0.66 -12.03
N LEU A 436 30.30 -1.68 -11.38
CA LEU A 436 30.64 -2.02 -9.99
C LEU A 436 31.77 -3.07 -9.87
N VAL A 437 32.24 -3.63 -11.00
CA VAL A 437 33.32 -4.65 -10.98
C VAL A 437 34.57 -4.03 -10.36
N GLY A 438 35.16 -4.76 -9.42
CA GLY A 438 36.33 -4.32 -8.65
C GLY A 438 36.02 -3.43 -7.43
N PHE A 439 34.79 -2.91 -7.27
CA PHE A 439 34.40 -2.14 -6.10
C PHE A 439 34.23 -3.06 -4.88
N ASN A 440 34.38 -2.50 -3.70
CA ASN A 440 34.01 -3.17 -2.47
C ASN A 440 32.50 -2.99 -2.20
N ALA A 441 31.95 -3.86 -1.35
CA ALA A 441 30.59 -3.72 -0.88
C ALA A 441 30.49 -3.84 0.64
N LEU A 442 29.56 -3.10 1.21
CA LEU A 442 29.11 -3.32 2.58
C LEU A 442 27.75 -4.02 2.53
N ALA A 443 27.76 -5.32 2.80
CA ALA A 443 26.56 -6.16 2.78
C ALA A 443 25.84 -6.10 4.13
N VAL A 444 24.51 -5.87 4.10
CA VAL A 444 23.69 -5.65 5.28
C VAL A 444 22.49 -6.60 5.28
N ASP A 445 22.24 -7.27 6.40
CA ASP A 445 21.09 -8.16 6.60
C ASP A 445 20.47 -7.98 8.00
N GLY A 446 19.21 -8.34 8.15
CA GLY A 446 18.52 -8.44 9.45
C GLY A 446 18.89 -9.68 10.25
N ASN A 447 19.51 -10.67 9.62
CA ASN A 447 20.01 -11.92 10.22
C ASN A 447 21.48 -12.13 9.85
N PRO A 448 22.23 -12.97 10.57
CA PRO A 448 23.60 -13.32 10.19
C PRO A 448 23.63 -13.87 8.74
N PRO A 449 24.31 -13.21 7.80
CA PRO A 449 24.32 -13.62 6.41
C PRO A 449 25.14 -14.89 6.18
N GLU A 450 24.74 -15.65 5.17
CA GLU A 450 25.46 -16.83 4.73
C GLU A 450 26.65 -16.42 3.84
N LEU A 451 27.86 -16.45 4.38
CA LEU A 451 29.07 -15.96 3.72
C LEU A 451 29.39 -16.70 2.42
N GLU A 452 29.11 -18.01 2.34
CA GLU A 452 29.36 -18.83 1.16
C GLU A 452 28.60 -18.30 -0.08
N SER A 453 27.42 -17.76 0.12
CA SER A 453 26.65 -17.17 -0.97
C SER A 453 27.31 -15.90 -1.51
N LEU A 454 28.02 -15.13 -0.68
CA LEU A 454 28.72 -13.90 -1.04
C LEU A 454 30.07 -14.19 -1.70
N ARG A 455 30.80 -15.22 -1.24
CA ARG A 455 32.11 -15.64 -1.78
C ARG A 455 32.09 -15.97 -3.28
N LYS A 456 30.91 -16.27 -3.83
CA LYS A 456 30.72 -16.51 -5.26
C LYS A 456 30.83 -15.23 -6.11
N TYR A 457 30.64 -14.07 -5.52
CA TYR A 457 30.51 -12.79 -6.23
C TYR A 457 31.59 -11.77 -5.83
N PHE A 458 32.42 -12.08 -4.82
CA PHE A 458 33.47 -11.20 -4.33
C PHE A 458 34.79 -11.94 -4.23
N VAL A 459 35.89 -11.26 -4.55
CA VAL A 459 37.27 -11.82 -4.46
C VAL A 459 37.57 -12.27 -3.04
N ARG A 460 37.12 -11.52 -2.03
CA ARG A 460 37.25 -11.83 -0.62
C ARG A 460 36.04 -11.33 0.16
N VAL A 461 35.60 -12.12 1.12
CA VAL A 461 34.55 -11.76 2.09
C VAL A 461 35.15 -11.85 3.49
N ASP A 462 34.94 -10.80 4.30
CA ASP A 462 35.39 -10.79 5.68
C ASP A 462 34.66 -11.88 6.49
N GLU A 463 35.36 -12.65 7.28
CA GLU A 463 34.75 -13.67 8.15
C GLU A 463 34.13 -13.06 9.42
N ASN A 464 34.55 -11.84 9.77
CA ASN A 464 34.03 -11.13 10.90
C ASN A 464 32.67 -10.44 10.55
N ILE A 465 31.59 -11.06 10.96
CA ILE A 465 30.24 -10.50 10.84
C ILE A 465 30.03 -9.50 11.98
N LYS A 466 30.04 -8.21 11.66
CA LYS A 466 29.78 -7.16 12.65
C LYS A 466 28.28 -7.07 12.97
N GLN A 467 27.91 -7.31 14.23
CA GLN A 467 26.55 -6.99 14.70
C GLN A 467 26.48 -5.52 15.05
N LEU A 468 25.59 -4.79 14.37
CA LEU A 468 25.36 -3.36 14.53
C LEU A 468 24.07 -3.12 15.32
N PRO A 469 24.13 -2.64 16.57
CA PRO A 469 22.93 -2.29 17.32
C PRO A 469 22.35 -0.97 16.77
N ILE A 470 21.07 -0.94 16.53
CA ILE A 470 20.35 0.27 16.13
C ILE A 470 19.78 0.94 17.37
N MET A 471 20.20 2.18 17.58
CA MET A 471 19.85 2.97 18.76
C MET A 471 18.79 4.01 18.42
N LYS A 472 17.70 4.08 19.19
CA LYS A 472 16.73 5.18 19.14
C LYS A 472 16.39 5.64 20.54
N GLY A 473 16.47 6.95 20.79
CA GLY A 473 16.21 7.50 22.13
C GLY A 473 17.07 6.87 23.25
N GLY A 474 18.34 6.54 22.96
CA GLY A 474 19.26 5.92 23.91
C GLY A 474 19.03 4.42 24.18
N ARG A 475 18.19 3.76 23.38
CA ARG A 475 17.86 2.32 23.53
C ARG A 475 18.15 1.54 22.28
N VAL A 476 18.59 0.29 22.43
CA VAL A 476 18.70 -0.65 21.31
C VAL A 476 17.29 -1.10 20.94
N ILE A 477 16.89 -0.83 19.67
CA ILE A 477 15.57 -1.18 19.11
C ILE A 477 15.67 -2.37 18.15
N GLY A 478 16.86 -2.75 17.73
CA GLY A 478 17.11 -3.87 16.83
C GLY A 478 18.59 -4.05 16.56
N HIS A 479 18.92 -5.10 15.81
CA HIS A 479 20.27 -5.38 15.36
C HIS A 479 20.25 -5.68 13.86
N PHE A 480 21.30 -5.24 13.16
CA PHE A 480 21.60 -5.66 11.81
C PHE A 480 23.01 -6.24 11.75
N TYR A 481 23.26 -7.04 10.74
CA TYR A 481 24.53 -7.71 10.53
C TYR A 481 25.21 -7.12 9.30
N VAL A 482 26.48 -6.82 9.41
CA VAL A 482 27.25 -6.11 8.40
C VAL A 482 28.50 -6.91 8.07
N VAL A 483 28.75 -7.12 6.77
CA VAL A 483 29.90 -7.85 6.25
C VAL A 483 30.61 -7.01 5.22
N LYS A 484 31.94 -6.91 5.32
CA LYS A 484 32.81 -6.27 4.31
C LYS A 484 33.12 -7.29 3.21
N CYS A 485 32.79 -6.90 1.97
CA CYS A 485 33.07 -7.69 0.78
C CYS A 485 34.02 -6.90 -0.10
N PHE A 486 35.06 -7.55 -0.62
CA PHE A 486 36.14 -6.91 -1.36
C PHE A 486 36.15 -7.38 -2.82
N GLY A 487 36.21 -6.43 -3.75
CA GLY A 487 36.35 -6.67 -5.18
C GLY A 487 35.18 -7.44 -5.76
N TYR A 488 34.08 -6.75 -6.06
CA TYR A 488 32.93 -7.36 -6.72
C TYR A 488 33.31 -7.87 -8.13
N MET A 489 32.95 -9.11 -8.44
CA MET A 489 33.33 -9.77 -9.70
C MET A 489 32.25 -9.72 -10.79
N GLY A 490 31.07 -9.17 -10.47
CA GLY A 490 29.92 -9.13 -11.37
C GLY A 490 28.88 -10.23 -11.11
N PRO A 491 27.69 -10.12 -11.70
CA PRO A 491 26.57 -11.06 -11.47
C PRO A 491 26.82 -12.46 -12.08
N ASP A 492 27.65 -12.54 -13.12
CA ASP A 492 27.97 -13.78 -13.85
C ASP A 492 29.31 -14.41 -13.44
N ALA A 493 29.86 -13.98 -12.30
CA ALA A 493 31.16 -14.46 -11.83
C ALA A 493 31.12 -15.98 -11.57
N LYS A 494 31.99 -16.71 -12.27
CA LYS A 494 32.29 -18.09 -11.92
C LYS A 494 33.16 -18.09 -10.67
N PRO A 495 32.91 -18.96 -9.67
CA PRO A 495 33.77 -19.05 -8.51
C PRO A 495 35.22 -19.32 -8.96
N ILE A 496 36.16 -18.45 -8.58
CA ILE A 496 37.58 -18.75 -8.74
C ILE A 496 37.90 -19.94 -7.83
N MET A 497 38.18 -21.11 -8.40
CA MET A 497 38.59 -22.24 -7.63
C MET A 497 39.99 -21.92 -7.00
N VAL A 498 40.09 -22.03 -5.69
CA VAL A 498 41.33 -21.74 -4.92
C VAL A 498 42.55 -22.52 -5.42
N SER A 499 42.36 -23.54 -6.26
CA SER A 499 43.44 -24.30 -6.92
C SER A 499 44.22 -23.49 -7.96
N GLU A 500 43.69 -22.38 -8.51
CA GLU A 500 44.40 -21.56 -9.49
C GLU A 500 45.31 -20.48 -8.86
N MET A 501 45.18 -20.20 -7.58
CA MET A 501 46.07 -19.27 -6.86
C MET A 501 47.37 -19.89 -6.34
N ILE A 502 47.50 -21.20 -6.37
CA ILE A 502 48.70 -21.93 -5.86
C ILE A 502 49.62 -22.44 -7.00
N GLY A 503 49.23 -22.25 -8.25
CA GLY A 503 49.94 -22.78 -9.42
C GLY A 503 50.77 -21.78 -10.23
N GLY A 504 51.17 -20.64 -9.67
CA GLY A 504 51.99 -19.62 -10.34
C GLY A 504 53.18 -19.22 -9.49
N GLY A 505 54.12 -20.13 -9.34
CA GLY A 505 55.43 -19.93 -8.74
C GLY A 505 56.50 -20.53 -9.63
#